data_e86d77163f97b6f3807155117e499485
#
_entry.id   e86d77163f97b6f3807155117e499485
#
_cell.length_a   1.000
_cell.length_b   1.000
_cell.length_c   1.000
_cell.angle_alpha   90.00
_cell.angle_beta   90.00
_cell.angle_gamma   90.00
#
_symmetry.space_group_name_H-M   'P 1'
#
loop_
_entity.id
_entity.type
_entity.pdbx_description
1 polymer ?
#
loop_
_entity_poly.entity_id
_entity_poly.type
_entity_poly.pdbx_seq_one_letter_code
_entity_poly.pdbx_strand_id
1 'polypeptide(L)'
;MKRRTWGVALGLACLLGPGPKAWAAGGHYAVDDAVILEPDACQVEFWIDKAADGRGTLLHAGPACRVGPVELGLNLDRFHADGSGTFTAGGLQLKWVRELLPRLSAGVALVAAVRDHEPNFLGASVVLPLTWQASESLRVHVNAGRDFVHGAANLSRSGAAVEWNASASWSLVAERFREVGLDFWRAGIRFAPHPEFSIDLSRAEGMAGAPNRWAFGLSFAFSR
;
A
#
# COMPACT_ATOMS: atom_id res chain seq x y z
N MET A 1 -53.51 30.69 32.96
CA MET A 1 -52.19 30.76 32.30
C MET A 1 -51.74 29.34 31.99
N LYS A 2 -51.85 28.87 30.72
CA LYS A 2 -51.42 27.55 30.27
C LYS A 2 -50.09 27.67 29.55
N ARG A 3 -48.98 27.12 30.10
CA ARG A 3 -47.68 27.04 29.45
C ARG A 3 -47.70 25.87 28.44
N ARG A 4 -47.52 26.18 27.16
CA ARG A 4 -47.27 25.21 26.09
C ARG A 4 -45.79 24.85 26.07
N THR A 5 -45.45 23.62 26.36
CA THR A 5 -44.13 23.03 26.12
C THR A 5 -44.04 22.55 24.68
N TRP A 6 -43.13 23.12 23.91
CA TRP A 6 -42.76 22.66 22.56
C TRP A 6 -41.71 21.55 22.72
N GLY A 7 -42.13 20.33 22.40
CA GLY A 7 -41.18 19.22 22.25
C GLY A 7 -40.54 19.28 20.86
N VAL A 8 -39.26 19.51 20.80
CA VAL A 8 -38.47 19.39 19.59
C VAL A 8 -38.06 17.93 19.43
N ALA A 9 -38.74 17.24 18.53
CA ALA A 9 -38.34 15.90 18.11
C ALA A 9 -37.17 16.05 17.10
N LEU A 10 -35.94 15.78 17.56
CA LEU A 10 -34.77 15.64 16.66
C LEU A 10 -34.88 14.28 15.95
N GLY A 11 -35.34 14.29 14.70
CA GLY A 11 -35.30 13.15 13.81
C GLY A 11 -33.86 12.89 13.37
N LEU A 12 -33.22 11.87 13.94
CA LEU A 12 -31.93 11.34 13.48
C LEU A 12 -32.20 10.53 12.20
N ALA A 13 -32.16 11.20 11.05
CA ALA A 13 -32.15 10.54 9.76
C ALA A 13 -30.76 9.90 9.59
N CYS A 14 -30.66 8.59 9.83
CA CYS A 14 -29.52 7.80 9.39
C CYS A 14 -29.47 7.84 7.85
N LEU A 15 -28.66 8.69 7.30
CA LEU A 15 -28.26 8.65 5.89
C LEU A 15 -27.42 7.38 5.72
N LEU A 16 -28.06 6.29 5.27
CA LEU A 16 -27.40 5.14 4.67
C LEU A 16 -26.86 5.58 3.31
N GLY A 17 -25.76 6.34 3.32
CA GLY A 17 -24.92 6.51 2.16
C GLY A 17 -24.15 5.22 1.90
N PRO A 18 -23.73 4.91 0.65
CA PRO A 18 -22.83 3.81 0.39
C PRO A 18 -21.60 3.99 1.30
N GLY A 19 -21.30 2.95 2.10
CA GLY A 19 -20.16 2.97 3.01
C GLY A 19 -18.88 3.38 2.25
N PRO A 20 -17.90 3.98 2.92
CA PRO A 20 -16.66 4.39 2.29
C PRO A 20 -16.05 3.17 1.59
N LYS A 21 -15.86 3.25 0.26
CA LYS A 21 -15.13 2.22 -0.49
C LYS A 21 -13.76 2.13 0.15
N ALA A 22 -13.40 0.95 0.64
CA ALA A 22 -12.10 0.70 1.22
C ALA A 22 -11.06 0.81 0.10
N TRP A 23 -10.21 1.82 0.15
CA TRP A 23 -9.00 1.86 -0.64
C TRP A 23 -8.00 0.88 -0.04
N ALA A 24 -7.36 0.10 -0.89
CA ALA A 24 -6.21 -0.67 -0.49
C ALA A 24 -5.13 0.28 0.07
N ALA A 25 -4.41 -0.12 1.10
CA ALA A 25 -3.21 0.58 1.56
C ALA A 25 -2.07 0.36 0.55
N GLY A 26 -2.35 0.53 -0.75
CA GLY A 26 -1.41 0.43 -1.85
C GLY A 26 -0.47 1.64 -1.91
N GLY A 27 0.25 1.74 -3.01
CA GLY A 27 1.23 2.78 -3.25
C GLY A 27 2.58 2.45 -2.63
N HIS A 28 3.28 3.46 -2.16
CA HIS A 28 4.66 3.35 -1.68
C HIS A 28 4.81 2.75 -0.26
N TYR A 29 3.71 2.35 0.41
CA TYR A 29 3.79 1.68 1.71
C TYR A 29 4.31 0.25 1.57
N ALA A 30 5.20 -0.15 2.48
CA ALA A 30 5.87 -1.46 2.41
C ALA A 30 5.04 -2.60 3.02
N VAL A 31 4.11 -2.25 3.91
CA VAL A 31 3.16 -3.20 4.49
C VAL A 31 1.91 -3.21 3.63
N ASP A 32 1.78 -4.29 2.86
CA ASP A 32 0.65 -4.53 1.98
C ASP A 32 -0.60 -4.90 2.79
N ASP A 33 -1.76 -4.54 2.29
CA ASP A 33 -3.04 -4.93 2.86
C ASP A 33 -3.57 -6.24 2.25
N ALA A 34 -4.53 -6.88 2.90
CA ALA A 34 -5.26 -8.01 2.36
C ALA A 34 -6.57 -7.54 1.69
N VAL A 35 -6.42 -6.68 0.66
CA VAL A 35 -7.51 -6.18 -0.20
C VAL A 35 -7.06 -6.28 -1.66
N ILE A 36 -7.97 -6.54 -2.59
CA ILE A 36 -7.78 -6.44 -4.04
C ILE A 36 -8.80 -5.49 -4.62
N LEU A 37 -8.53 -5.00 -5.81
CA LEU A 37 -9.42 -4.11 -6.56
C LEU A 37 -10.85 -4.67 -6.65
N GLU A 38 -11.84 -3.81 -6.80
CA GLU A 38 -13.22 -4.21 -7.08
C GLU A 38 -13.31 -4.97 -8.43
N PRO A 39 -14.34 -5.82 -8.64
CA PRO A 39 -14.57 -6.45 -9.94
C PRO A 39 -14.58 -5.43 -11.08
N ASP A 40 -13.92 -5.76 -12.18
CA ASP A 40 -13.80 -4.92 -13.39
C ASP A 40 -13.08 -3.58 -13.17
N ALA A 41 -12.40 -3.42 -12.02
CA ALA A 41 -11.57 -2.25 -11.77
C ALA A 41 -10.10 -2.48 -12.15
N CYS A 42 -9.48 -1.38 -12.56
CA CYS A 42 -8.04 -1.24 -12.71
C CYS A 42 -7.55 -0.04 -11.89
N GLN A 43 -6.25 -0.03 -11.59
CA GLN A 43 -5.57 1.13 -11.02
C GLN A 43 -4.21 1.34 -11.68
N VAL A 44 -3.69 2.54 -11.54
CA VAL A 44 -2.29 2.85 -11.82
C VAL A 44 -1.74 3.64 -10.65
N GLU A 45 -0.65 3.15 -10.11
CA GLU A 45 0.09 3.81 -9.03
C GLU A 45 1.41 4.35 -9.54
N PHE A 46 1.77 5.53 -9.06
CA PHE A 46 3.07 6.15 -9.32
C PHE A 46 3.65 6.61 -8.00
N TRP A 47 4.92 6.36 -7.76
CA TRP A 47 5.60 7.02 -6.65
C TRP A 47 7.06 7.27 -6.93
N ILE A 48 7.59 8.25 -6.22
CA ILE A 48 9.01 8.50 -6.07
C ILE A 48 9.39 8.25 -4.62
N ASP A 49 10.43 7.47 -4.40
CA ASP A 49 11.08 7.28 -3.09
C ASP A 49 12.48 7.83 -3.21
N LYS A 50 12.85 8.76 -2.32
CA LYS A 50 14.13 9.45 -2.37
C LYS A 50 14.84 9.36 -1.03
N ALA A 51 16.10 8.90 -1.04
CA ALA A 51 16.96 8.93 0.13
C ALA A 51 17.14 10.36 0.63
N ALA A 52 17.04 10.58 1.93
CA ALA A 52 17.11 11.91 2.54
C ALA A 52 18.47 12.60 2.35
N ASP A 53 19.54 11.81 2.15
CA ASP A 53 20.88 12.30 1.80
C ASP A 53 21.06 12.62 0.30
N GLY A 54 20.01 12.40 -0.50
CA GLY A 54 19.98 12.65 -1.94
C GLY A 54 20.65 11.59 -2.80
N ARG A 55 21.30 10.58 -2.22
CA ARG A 55 22.13 9.59 -2.93
C ARG A 55 21.37 8.44 -3.59
N GLY A 56 20.08 8.34 -3.39
CA GLY A 56 19.27 7.29 -3.98
C GLY A 56 17.88 7.79 -4.36
N THR A 57 17.37 7.32 -5.50
CA THR A 57 16.01 7.60 -5.98
C THR A 57 15.44 6.35 -6.64
N LEU A 58 14.20 6.03 -6.30
CA LEU A 58 13.36 5.05 -6.98
C LEU A 58 12.18 5.78 -7.60
N LEU A 59 11.95 5.58 -8.88
CA LEU A 59 10.70 5.92 -9.58
C LEU A 59 9.94 4.63 -9.84
N HIS A 60 8.67 4.60 -9.51
CA HIS A 60 7.80 3.45 -9.71
C HIS A 60 6.56 3.80 -10.51
N ALA A 61 6.11 2.86 -11.35
CA ALA A 61 4.80 2.84 -11.98
C ALA A 61 4.22 1.42 -11.88
N GLY A 62 3.01 1.30 -11.32
CA GLY A 62 2.35 0.01 -11.03
C GLY A 62 0.93 -0.04 -11.57
N PRO A 63 0.71 -0.36 -12.88
CA PRO A 63 -0.62 -0.69 -13.35
C PRO A 63 -1.06 -2.06 -12.83
N ALA A 64 -2.31 -2.17 -12.36
CA ALA A 64 -2.93 -3.42 -11.93
C ALA A 64 -4.40 -3.46 -12.30
N CYS A 65 -4.93 -4.66 -12.57
CA CYS A 65 -6.34 -4.88 -12.84
C CYS A 65 -6.84 -6.14 -12.12
N ARG A 66 -8.07 -6.10 -11.66
CA ARG A 66 -8.72 -7.32 -11.17
C ARG A 66 -9.17 -8.19 -12.34
N VAL A 67 -8.80 -9.48 -12.29
CA VAL A 67 -9.18 -10.50 -13.27
C VAL A 67 -9.76 -11.70 -12.49
N GLY A 68 -11.07 -11.78 -12.44
CA GLY A 68 -11.76 -12.79 -11.63
C GLY A 68 -11.43 -12.69 -10.14
N PRO A 69 -10.89 -13.75 -9.51
CA PRO A 69 -10.58 -13.75 -8.07
C PRO A 69 -9.22 -13.16 -7.72
N VAL A 70 -8.42 -12.72 -8.69
CA VAL A 70 -7.05 -12.23 -8.50
C VAL A 70 -6.88 -10.82 -9.04
N GLU A 71 -5.90 -10.13 -8.51
CA GLU A 71 -5.36 -8.89 -9.07
C GLU A 71 -4.04 -9.21 -9.75
N LEU A 72 -3.92 -8.78 -11.01
CA LEU A 72 -2.71 -8.89 -11.82
C LEU A 72 -2.13 -7.50 -12.02
N GLY A 73 -0.85 -7.35 -11.74
CA GLY A 73 -0.14 -6.09 -11.87
C GLY A 73 1.22 -6.22 -12.55
N LEU A 74 1.73 -5.06 -12.95
CA LEU A 74 3.09 -4.85 -13.41
C LEU A 74 3.74 -3.84 -12.49
N ASN A 75 4.99 -4.12 -12.07
CA ASN A 75 5.85 -3.16 -11.40
C ASN A 75 6.90 -2.70 -12.41
N LEU A 76 7.02 -1.40 -12.61
CA LEU A 76 8.03 -0.77 -13.45
C LEU A 76 8.83 0.19 -12.60
N ASP A 77 10.09 -0.15 -12.34
CA ASP A 77 10.96 0.53 -11.40
C ASP A 77 12.18 1.10 -12.11
N ARG A 78 12.53 2.34 -11.81
CA ARG A 78 13.80 2.94 -12.20
C ARG A 78 14.56 3.37 -10.97
N PHE A 79 15.65 2.68 -10.71
CA PHE A 79 16.57 2.95 -9.61
C PHE A 79 17.73 3.81 -10.08
N HIS A 80 18.08 4.77 -9.25
CA HIS A 80 19.33 5.53 -9.38
C HIS A 80 19.99 5.60 -8.00
N ALA A 81 21.27 5.30 -7.93
CA ALA A 81 22.06 5.50 -6.73
C ALA A 81 23.46 5.97 -7.08
N ASP A 82 23.97 6.94 -6.32
CA ASP A 82 25.33 7.45 -6.47
C ASP A 82 26.34 6.31 -6.31
N GLY A 83 27.26 6.20 -7.27
CA GLY A 83 28.28 5.16 -7.30
C GLY A 83 27.82 3.80 -7.82
N SER A 84 26.50 3.53 -7.91
CA SER A 84 25.96 2.26 -8.44
C SER A 84 25.29 2.42 -9.82
N GLY A 85 25.13 3.67 -10.29
CA GLY A 85 24.50 3.96 -11.58
C GLY A 85 22.97 3.89 -11.56
N THR A 86 22.41 3.69 -12.75
CA THR A 86 20.96 3.62 -12.97
C THR A 86 20.60 2.28 -13.61
N PHE A 87 19.54 1.64 -13.16
CA PHE A 87 18.96 0.48 -13.82
C PHE A 87 17.44 0.52 -13.78
N THR A 88 16.83 -0.20 -14.72
CA THR A 88 15.37 -0.37 -14.80
C THR A 88 15.02 -1.81 -14.46
N ALA A 89 14.00 -2.01 -13.64
CA ALA A 89 13.45 -3.31 -13.33
C ALA A 89 11.97 -3.36 -13.72
N GLY A 90 11.50 -4.55 -14.05
CA GLY A 90 10.10 -4.86 -14.28
C GLY A 90 9.69 -6.09 -13.49
N GLY A 91 8.47 -6.14 -12.99
CA GLY A 91 7.97 -7.28 -12.24
C GLY A 91 6.52 -7.60 -12.59
N LEU A 92 6.22 -8.89 -12.72
CA LEU A 92 4.84 -9.38 -12.77
C LEU A 92 4.36 -9.60 -11.35
N GLN A 93 3.18 -9.07 -11.02
CA GLN A 93 2.55 -9.22 -9.72
C GLN A 93 1.24 -9.99 -9.84
N LEU A 94 1.00 -10.87 -8.90
CA LEU A 94 -0.29 -11.54 -8.68
C LEU A 94 -0.64 -11.40 -7.21
N LYS A 95 -1.87 -10.93 -6.91
CA LYS A 95 -2.41 -10.85 -5.56
C LYS A 95 -3.74 -11.57 -5.50
N TRP A 96 -3.90 -12.41 -4.48
CA TRP A 96 -5.15 -13.09 -4.16
C TRP A 96 -5.48 -12.84 -2.71
N VAL A 97 -6.76 -12.57 -2.42
CA VAL A 97 -7.23 -12.25 -1.07
C VAL A 97 -8.56 -12.95 -0.80
N ARG A 98 -8.75 -13.35 0.44
CA ARG A 98 -10.00 -13.91 0.96
C ARG A 98 -10.31 -13.34 2.35
N GLU A 99 -11.58 -13.01 2.55
CA GLU A 99 -12.10 -12.78 3.90
C GLU A 99 -12.19 -14.12 4.64
N LEU A 100 -11.53 -14.21 5.80
CA LEU A 100 -11.48 -15.40 6.64
C LEU A 100 -12.60 -15.39 7.68
N LEU A 101 -12.84 -14.23 8.27
CA LEU A 101 -13.86 -13.92 9.27
C LEU A 101 -14.37 -12.50 9.01
N PRO A 102 -15.55 -12.12 9.52
CA PRO A 102 -16.00 -10.73 9.46
C PRO A 102 -14.91 -9.79 9.94
N ARG A 103 -14.51 -8.82 9.09
CA ARG A 103 -13.45 -7.83 9.35
C ARG A 103 -12.02 -8.38 9.38
N LEU A 104 -11.78 -9.62 8.99
CA LEU A 104 -10.44 -10.21 8.91
C LEU A 104 -10.22 -10.84 7.54
N SER A 105 -9.29 -10.30 6.80
CA SER A 105 -8.88 -10.80 5.48
C SER A 105 -7.43 -11.23 5.48
N ALA A 106 -7.11 -12.23 4.68
CA ALA A 106 -5.75 -12.66 4.41
C ALA A 106 -5.54 -12.91 2.92
N GLY A 107 -4.29 -12.87 2.48
CA GLY A 107 -3.98 -13.06 1.08
C GLY A 107 -2.58 -13.60 0.83
N VAL A 108 -2.27 -13.69 -0.46
CA VAL A 108 -0.94 -13.99 -0.99
C VAL A 108 -0.65 -12.99 -2.09
N ALA A 109 0.50 -12.34 -2.03
CA ALA A 109 1.04 -11.53 -3.10
C ALA A 109 2.36 -12.16 -3.58
N LEU A 110 2.49 -12.30 -4.90
CA LEU A 110 3.65 -12.87 -5.58
C LEU A 110 4.18 -11.84 -6.56
N VAL A 111 5.50 -11.66 -6.60
CA VAL A 111 6.17 -10.83 -7.60
C VAL A 111 7.34 -11.61 -8.17
N ALA A 112 7.51 -11.59 -9.50
CA ALA A 112 8.71 -12.06 -10.18
C ALA A 112 9.31 -10.88 -10.94
N ALA A 113 10.58 -10.57 -10.68
CA ALA A 113 11.24 -9.36 -11.16
C ALA A 113 12.46 -9.65 -12.07
N VAL A 114 12.59 -8.83 -13.10
CA VAL A 114 13.71 -8.80 -14.05
C VAL A 114 14.28 -7.39 -14.12
N ARG A 115 15.50 -7.25 -14.67
CA ARG A 115 16.13 -5.95 -14.91
C ARG A 115 16.74 -5.87 -16.31
N ASP A 116 17.12 -4.68 -16.71
CA ASP A 116 17.60 -4.34 -18.05
C ASP A 116 19.05 -4.75 -18.35
N HIS A 117 19.77 -5.33 -17.39
CA HIS A 117 21.15 -5.84 -17.58
C HIS A 117 21.39 -7.15 -16.82
N GLU A 118 22.45 -7.84 -17.19
CA GLU A 118 22.81 -9.14 -16.60
C GLU A 118 23.22 -9.07 -15.12
N PRO A 119 22.83 -10.06 -14.31
CA PRO A 119 21.84 -11.08 -14.65
C PRO A 119 20.43 -10.48 -14.72
N ASN A 120 19.67 -10.82 -15.77
CA ASN A 120 18.36 -10.23 -16.05
C ASN A 120 17.33 -10.59 -14.98
N PHE A 121 17.34 -11.82 -14.48
CA PHE A 121 16.40 -12.24 -13.42
C PHE A 121 16.90 -11.74 -12.06
N LEU A 122 16.10 -10.91 -11.39
CA LEU A 122 16.41 -10.41 -10.05
C LEU A 122 16.01 -11.39 -8.96
N GLY A 123 14.89 -12.08 -9.14
CA GLY A 123 14.33 -12.97 -8.14
C GLY A 123 12.81 -12.95 -8.10
N ALA A 124 12.26 -13.45 -7.01
CA ALA A 124 10.84 -13.45 -6.74
C ALA A 124 10.56 -13.11 -5.27
N SER A 125 9.40 -12.57 -4.96
CA SER A 125 8.94 -12.38 -3.59
C SER A 125 7.58 -13.03 -3.37
N VAL A 126 7.38 -13.51 -2.14
CA VAL A 126 6.11 -14.00 -1.61
C VAL A 126 5.79 -13.23 -0.36
N VAL A 127 4.62 -12.62 -0.30
CA VAL A 127 4.11 -11.89 0.88
C VAL A 127 2.75 -12.45 1.25
N LEU A 128 2.53 -12.65 2.53
CA LEU A 128 1.27 -13.08 3.14
C LEU A 128 0.69 -11.90 3.92
N PRO A 129 -0.14 -11.05 3.31
CA PRO A 129 -0.81 -9.95 3.99
C PRO A 129 -1.99 -10.45 4.82
N LEU A 130 -2.14 -9.88 5.99
CA LEU A 130 -3.30 -10.00 6.87
C LEU A 130 -3.80 -8.60 7.20
N THR A 131 -5.12 -8.38 7.08
CA THR A 131 -5.77 -7.11 7.43
C THR A 131 -6.90 -7.35 8.39
N TRP A 132 -6.88 -6.65 9.51
CA TRP A 132 -7.96 -6.60 10.48
C TRP A 132 -8.57 -5.20 10.53
N GLN A 133 -9.87 -5.12 10.23
CA GLN A 133 -10.69 -3.91 10.38
C GLN A 133 -11.09 -3.76 11.84
N ALA A 134 -10.27 -3.12 12.67
CA ALA A 134 -10.49 -2.99 14.11
C ALA A 134 -11.73 -2.13 14.43
N SER A 135 -11.99 -1.09 13.62
CA SER A 135 -13.21 -0.27 13.66
C SER A 135 -13.55 0.25 12.26
N GLU A 136 -14.57 1.07 12.09
CA GLU A 136 -14.92 1.71 10.82
C GLU A 136 -13.78 2.63 10.32
N SER A 137 -13.02 3.21 11.23
CA SER A 137 -11.94 4.15 10.91
C SER A 137 -10.54 3.58 11.10
N LEU A 138 -10.38 2.38 11.68
CA LEU A 138 -9.07 1.84 12.03
C LEU A 138 -8.84 0.47 11.41
N ARG A 139 -7.75 0.32 10.67
CA ARG A 139 -7.25 -0.93 10.11
C ARG A 139 -5.86 -1.24 10.63
N VAL A 140 -5.59 -2.52 10.82
CA VAL A 140 -4.27 -3.05 11.18
C VAL A 140 -3.87 -4.06 10.13
N HIS A 141 -2.65 -3.91 9.61
CA HIS A 141 -2.07 -4.78 8.59
C HIS A 141 -0.83 -5.46 9.16
N VAL A 142 -0.63 -6.72 8.82
CA VAL A 142 0.57 -7.49 9.18
C VAL A 142 1.01 -8.30 7.98
N ASN A 143 2.30 -8.23 7.66
CA ASN A 143 2.89 -9.00 6.58
C ASN A 143 3.99 -9.91 7.07
N ALA A 144 4.03 -11.11 6.51
CA ALA A 144 5.18 -12.01 6.58
C ALA A 144 5.52 -12.47 5.16
N GLY A 145 6.80 -12.54 4.83
CA GLY A 145 7.20 -12.86 3.47
C GLY A 145 8.67 -13.21 3.32
N ARG A 146 9.04 -13.50 2.08
CA ARG A 146 10.40 -13.85 1.70
C ARG A 146 10.73 -13.36 0.30
N ASP A 147 11.90 -12.79 0.17
CA ASP A 147 12.52 -12.43 -1.10
C ASP A 147 13.53 -13.51 -1.49
N PHE A 148 13.27 -14.17 -2.62
CA PHE A 148 14.15 -15.16 -3.23
C PHE A 148 15.07 -14.44 -4.22
N VAL A 149 16.28 -14.11 -3.78
CA VAL A 149 17.21 -13.28 -4.55
C VAL A 149 18.06 -14.17 -5.45
N HIS A 150 18.08 -13.89 -6.77
CA HIS A 150 18.91 -14.66 -7.70
C HIS A 150 20.39 -14.48 -7.40
N GLY A 151 21.10 -15.59 -7.24
CA GLY A 151 22.55 -15.60 -6.98
C GLY A 151 22.98 -15.08 -5.60
N ALA A 152 22.05 -14.88 -4.66
CA ALA A 152 22.34 -14.42 -3.31
C ALA A 152 21.48 -15.13 -2.25
N ALA A 153 21.74 -14.85 -0.97
CA ALA A 153 20.93 -15.37 0.13
C ALA A 153 19.53 -14.75 0.11
N ASN A 154 18.54 -15.61 0.39
CA ASN A 154 17.16 -15.17 0.51
C ASN A 154 16.97 -14.28 1.74
N LEU A 155 16.13 -13.25 1.63
CA LEU A 155 15.87 -12.27 2.67
C LEU A 155 14.46 -12.43 3.25
N SER A 156 14.30 -12.20 4.54
CA SER A 156 12.98 -12.13 5.17
C SER A 156 12.37 -10.75 4.94
N ARG A 157 11.07 -10.74 4.63
CA ARG A 157 10.22 -9.54 4.55
C ARG A 157 9.16 -9.63 5.63
N SER A 158 8.94 -8.57 6.38
CA SER A 158 7.91 -8.52 7.41
C SER A 158 7.53 -7.09 7.73
N GLY A 159 6.33 -6.89 8.25
CA GLY A 159 5.90 -5.57 8.68
C GLY A 159 4.57 -5.57 9.40
N ALA A 160 4.30 -4.49 10.08
CA ALA A 160 3.00 -4.18 10.66
C ALA A 160 2.69 -2.70 10.42
N ALA A 161 1.44 -2.40 10.10
CA ALA A 161 0.97 -1.05 9.89
C ALA A 161 -0.37 -0.81 10.57
N VAL A 162 -0.59 0.44 10.93
CA VAL A 162 -1.88 0.96 11.39
C VAL A 162 -2.29 2.07 10.42
N GLU A 163 -3.49 1.96 9.89
CA GLU A 163 -4.12 2.98 9.06
C GLU A 163 -5.35 3.52 9.78
N TRP A 164 -5.38 4.83 9.96
CA TRP A 164 -6.50 5.54 10.58
C TRP A 164 -7.12 6.53 9.61
N ASN A 165 -8.38 6.27 9.24
CA ASN A 165 -9.20 7.17 8.45
C ASN A 165 -9.71 8.30 9.35
N ALA A 166 -8.99 9.41 9.39
CA ALA A 166 -9.33 10.58 10.22
C ALA A 166 -10.57 11.30 9.70
N SER A 167 -10.86 11.18 8.39
CA SER A 167 -12.08 11.68 7.73
C SER A 167 -12.35 10.89 6.45
N ALA A 168 -13.40 11.27 5.71
CA ALA A 168 -13.72 10.66 4.41
C ALA A 168 -12.62 10.84 3.35
N SER A 169 -11.75 11.84 3.49
CA SER A 169 -10.70 12.17 2.51
C SER A 169 -9.29 12.08 3.06
N TRP A 170 -9.10 11.88 4.36
CA TRP A 170 -7.79 11.88 4.98
C TRP A 170 -7.53 10.62 5.78
N SER A 171 -6.41 9.98 5.50
CA SER A 171 -5.91 8.84 6.29
C SER A 171 -4.48 9.11 6.76
N LEU A 172 -4.17 8.57 7.92
CA LEU A 172 -2.81 8.53 8.47
C LEU A 172 -2.36 7.08 8.51
N VAL A 173 -1.13 6.84 8.09
CA VAL A 173 -0.52 5.50 8.09
C VAL A 173 0.77 5.55 8.90
N ALA A 174 0.94 4.59 9.78
CA ALA A 174 2.20 4.34 10.47
C ALA A 174 2.56 2.87 10.33
N GLU A 175 3.80 2.60 9.91
CA GLU A 175 4.26 1.22 9.70
C GLU A 175 5.67 1.01 10.26
N ARG A 176 5.93 -0.22 10.69
CA ARG A 176 7.27 -0.76 10.90
C ARG A 176 7.46 -1.92 9.95
N PHE A 177 8.55 -1.93 9.20
CA PHE A 177 8.79 -2.98 8.20
C PHE A 177 10.26 -3.35 8.07
N ARG A 178 10.49 -4.55 7.55
CA ARG A 178 11.79 -5.07 7.10
C ARG A 178 11.72 -5.33 5.61
N GLU A 179 12.64 -4.73 4.87
CA GLU A 179 12.75 -4.87 3.43
C GLU A 179 14.22 -4.89 3.03
N VAL A 180 14.60 -5.82 2.14
CA VAL A 180 15.99 -5.99 1.65
C VAL A 180 16.99 -6.12 2.80
N GLY A 181 16.59 -6.78 3.90
CA GLY A 181 17.43 -6.98 5.09
C GLY A 181 17.56 -5.76 6.02
N LEU A 182 16.94 -4.63 5.71
CA LEU A 182 16.96 -3.38 6.48
C LEU A 182 15.63 -3.15 7.18
N ASP A 183 15.69 -2.55 8.36
CA ASP A 183 14.51 -2.22 9.19
C ASP A 183 14.22 -0.72 9.13
N PHE A 184 12.92 -0.37 9.10
CA PHE A 184 12.42 1.00 8.99
C PHE A 184 11.19 1.23 9.85
N TRP A 185 10.99 2.50 10.24
CA TRP A 185 9.72 3.06 10.63
C TRP A 185 9.27 4.06 9.56
N ARG A 186 7.98 4.05 9.20
CA ARG A 186 7.41 5.02 8.28
C ARG A 186 6.15 5.62 8.86
N ALA A 187 5.98 6.92 8.67
CA ALA A 187 4.71 7.59 8.89
C ALA A 187 4.34 8.40 7.66
N GLY A 188 3.06 8.41 7.33
CA GLY A 188 2.57 9.10 6.14
C GLY A 188 1.13 9.54 6.26
N ILE A 189 0.74 10.37 5.32
CA ILE A 189 -0.59 10.92 5.16
C ILE A 189 -1.07 10.64 3.74
N ARG A 190 -2.33 10.23 3.61
CA ARG A 190 -3.03 10.06 2.34
C ARG A 190 -4.17 11.06 2.26
N PHE A 191 -4.26 11.74 1.12
CA PHE A 191 -5.39 12.58 0.75
C PHE A 191 -6.11 11.97 -0.45
N ALA A 192 -7.35 11.55 -0.26
CA ALA A 192 -8.21 10.94 -1.27
C ALA A 192 -9.49 11.78 -1.42
N PRO A 193 -9.46 12.88 -2.20
CA PRO A 193 -10.64 13.75 -2.40
C PRO A 193 -11.75 13.07 -3.19
N HIS A 194 -11.41 12.03 -3.96
CA HIS A 194 -12.32 11.24 -4.77
C HIS A 194 -12.00 9.75 -4.65
N PRO A 195 -13.00 8.84 -4.73
CA PRO A 195 -12.76 7.40 -4.68
C PRO A 195 -11.81 6.85 -5.75
N GLU A 196 -11.50 7.55 -6.79
CA GLU A 196 -10.64 7.11 -7.90
C GLU A 196 -9.26 7.78 -7.88
N PHE A 197 -8.97 8.61 -6.89
CA PHE A 197 -7.72 9.37 -6.86
C PHE A 197 -7.20 9.54 -5.44
N SER A 198 -5.92 9.28 -5.22
CA SER A 198 -5.23 9.63 -3.97
C SER A 198 -3.84 10.21 -4.20
N ILE A 199 -3.41 11.00 -3.23
CA ILE A 199 -2.07 11.55 -3.08
C ILE A 199 -1.52 11.08 -1.75
N ASP A 200 -0.29 10.59 -1.74
CA ASP A 200 0.39 10.09 -0.55
C ASP A 200 1.70 10.83 -0.34
N LEU A 201 2.00 11.16 0.91
CA LEU A 201 3.29 11.67 1.34
C LEU A 201 3.73 10.93 2.59
N SER A 202 4.96 10.43 2.61
CA SER A 202 5.48 9.73 3.79
C SER A 202 6.96 9.96 4.00
N ARG A 203 7.40 9.67 5.23
CA ARG A 203 8.80 9.62 5.61
C ARG A 203 9.11 8.30 6.30
N ALA A 204 10.18 7.64 5.86
CA ALA A 204 10.73 6.46 6.49
C ALA A 204 12.05 6.81 7.20
N GLU A 205 12.16 6.38 8.44
CA GLU A 205 13.38 6.46 9.25
C GLU A 205 14.06 5.09 9.24
N GLY A 206 15.28 5.04 8.72
CA GLY A 206 16.08 3.83 8.69
C GLY A 206 16.64 3.49 10.06
N MET A 207 16.62 2.21 10.41
CA MET A 207 17.23 1.70 11.64
C MET A 207 18.60 1.09 11.33
N ALA A 208 19.50 1.08 12.32
CA ALA A 208 20.81 0.43 12.22
C ALA A 208 21.64 0.82 11.01
N GLY A 209 21.58 2.10 10.61
CA GLY A 209 22.37 2.65 9.49
C GLY A 209 21.68 2.58 8.12
N ALA A 210 20.42 2.11 8.06
CA ALA A 210 19.62 2.25 6.85
C ALA A 210 19.33 3.73 6.55
N PRO A 211 19.30 4.16 5.26
CA PRO A 211 19.05 5.55 4.91
C PRO A 211 17.61 5.95 5.18
N ASN A 212 17.42 7.18 5.72
CA ASN A 212 16.09 7.78 5.77
C ASN A 212 15.60 8.09 4.35
N ARG A 213 14.27 8.01 4.13
CA ARG A 213 13.65 8.20 2.82
C ARG A 213 12.39 9.05 2.91
N TRP A 214 12.12 9.81 1.83
CA TRP A 214 10.85 10.48 1.58
C TRP A 214 10.17 9.82 0.41
N ALA A 215 8.87 9.59 0.50
CA ALA A 215 8.11 9.10 -0.63
C ALA A 215 6.90 10.00 -0.90
N PHE A 216 6.64 10.21 -2.18
CA PHE A 216 5.45 10.87 -2.71
C PHE A 216 4.79 9.95 -3.72
N GLY A 217 3.48 9.72 -3.58
CA GLY A 217 2.71 8.80 -4.41
C GLY A 217 1.45 9.43 -4.95
N LEU A 218 1.00 8.89 -6.09
CA LEU A 218 -0.28 9.16 -6.74
C LEU A 218 -0.91 7.84 -7.13
N SER A 219 -2.21 7.69 -6.91
CA SER A 219 -2.96 6.50 -7.36
C SER A 219 -4.23 6.93 -8.09
N PHE A 220 -4.51 6.25 -9.19
CA PHE A 220 -5.69 6.44 -10.01
C PHE A 220 -6.39 5.10 -10.21
N ALA A 221 -7.65 4.99 -9.81
CA ALA A 221 -8.49 3.83 -10.06
C ALA A 221 -9.57 4.16 -11.10
N PHE A 222 -9.96 3.18 -11.90
CA PHE A 222 -11.00 3.32 -12.92
C PHE A 222 -11.67 1.97 -13.19
N SER A 223 -12.93 2.01 -13.61
CA SER A 223 -13.68 0.83 -14.06
C SER A 223 -13.47 0.62 -15.57
N ARG A 224 -13.42 -0.65 -16.00
CA ARG A 224 -13.36 -1.05 -17.42
C ARG A 224 -14.74 -1.03 -18.06
#